data_a56cb9a5f134c32c21c380e6d0c0752e
#
_entry.id   a56cb9a5f134c32c21c380e6d0c0752e
#
_cell.length_a   1.000
_cell.length_b   1.000
_cell.length_c   1.000
_cell.angle_alpha   90.00
_cell.angle_beta   90.00
_cell.angle_gamma   90.00
#
_symmetry.space_group_name_H-M   'P 1'
#
loop_
_entity.id
_entity.type
_entity.pdbx_description
1 polymer ?
#
loop_
_entity_poly.entity_id
_entity_poly.type
_entity_poly.pdbx_seq_one_letter_code
_entity_poly.pdbx_strand_id
1 'polypeptide(L)'
;QRSLVGSEMCIRDRYTKLADKKDGKLILVTAINPTPAGEGKTTVSVGLAQAMNKTGRNAVLALRDPSLGPVFGIKGGAAGGGYSQVVPMEDINLHFTGDMHAITAANNLLCAAIDNHMQQGNELQIDQRRILFKRCLDMNDRALRNIVIGMGGKINGIPREDSFQITVASEIMAILCLAADLDDLKKRISNILIGYNYSGEPIYADDLNVQGAMTALLKDALKPNLVQTLENTPAFIHGGPFANIAHGCNSVRATK
;
A
#
# COMPACT_ATOMS: atom_id res chain seq x y z
N GLN A 1 20.30 4.11 -22.51
CA GLN A 1 19.03 3.58 -21.94
C GLN A 1 18.28 4.76 -21.32
N ARG A 2 17.22 5.24 -21.95
CA ARG A 2 16.33 6.22 -21.32
C ARG A 2 15.42 5.47 -20.38
N SER A 3 15.60 5.69 -19.08
CA SER A 3 14.68 5.26 -18.02
C SER A 3 13.28 5.80 -18.34
N LEU A 4 12.27 4.93 -18.37
CA LEU A 4 10.85 5.33 -18.43
C LEU A 4 10.35 5.84 -17.07
N VAL A 5 11.20 5.89 -16.08
CA VAL A 5 10.92 6.45 -14.76
C VAL A 5 10.80 7.96 -14.89
N GLY A 6 9.60 8.49 -14.72
CA GLY A 6 9.40 9.92 -14.53
C GLY A 6 8.46 10.68 -15.45
N SER A 7 7.47 10.05 -16.08
CA SER A 7 6.37 10.81 -16.68
C SER A 7 5.02 10.53 -16.00
N GLU A 8 4.92 10.91 -14.75
CA GLU A 8 3.68 10.78 -13.94
C GLU A 8 2.46 11.47 -14.59
N MET A 9 2.68 12.56 -15.33
CA MET A 9 1.63 13.27 -16.06
C MET A 9 0.99 12.45 -17.20
N CYS A 10 1.71 11.52 -17.80
CA CYS A 10 1.20 10.76 -18.94
C CYS A 10 0.15 9.70 -18.58
N ILE A 11 0.13 9.20 -17.35
CA ILE A 11 -0.80 8.12 -16.96
C ILE A 11 -2.20 8.70 -16.70
N ARG A 12 -2.31 9.82 -16.00
CA ARG A 12 -3.60 10.42 -15.63
C ARG A 12 -4.45 10.78 -16.84
N ASP A 13 -3.83 11.38 -17.90
CA ASP A 13 -4.52 11.76 -19.13
C ASP A 13 -4.86 10.55 -20.02
N ARG A 14 -4.19 9.43 -19.84
CA ARG A 14 -4.43 8.22 -20.61
C ARG A 14 -5.60 7.41 -20.11
N TYR A 15 -5.91 7.39 -18.83
CA TYR A 15 -7.08 6.66 -18.30
C TYR A 15 -8.37 7.12 -18.94
N THR A 16 -8.59 8.42 -19.07
CA THR A 16 -9.77 8.97 -19.76
C THR A 16 -9.83 8.61 -21.24
N LYS A 17 -8.66 8.54 -21.92
CA LYS A 17 -8.57 8.15 -23.34
C LYS A 17 -8.71 6.66 -23.58
N LEU A 18 -8.60 5.84 -22.53
CA LEU A 18 -8.68 4.38 -22.62
C LEU A 18 -10.06 3.84 -22.16
N ALA A 19 -10.92 4.70 -21.58
CA ALA A 19 -12.19 4.31 -20.99
C ALA A 19 -13.10 3.55 -21.98
N ASP A 20 -13.04 3.89 -23.28
CA ASP A 20 -13.86 3.27 -24.34
C ASP A 20 -13.17 2.07 -25.01
N LYS A 21 -11.95 1.71 -24.59
CA LYS A 21 -11.26 0.57 -25.17
C LYS A 21 -11.70 -0.73 -24.50
N LYS A 22 -11.82 -1.79 -25.29
CA LYS A 22 -12.10 -3.12 -24.76
C LYS A 22 -10.98 -3.59 -23.85
N ASP A 23 -11.35 -4.13 -22.68
CA ASP A 23 -10.42 -4.72 -21.74
C ASP A 23 -9.59 -5.84 -22.37
N GLY A 24 -8.32 -5.93 -22.00
CA GLY A 24 -7.44 -7.04 -22.36
C GLY A 24 -7.79 -8.32 -21.59
N LYS A 25 -7.11 -9.40 -21.93
CA LYS A 25 -7.23 -10.66 -21.18
C LYS A 25 -6.37 -10.59 -19.92
N LEU A 26 -6.98 -10.84 -18.76
CA LEU A 26 -6.29 -10.92 -17.49
C LEU A 26 -5.78 -12.35 -17.25
N ILE A 27 -4.48 -12.49 -16.94
CA ILE A 27 -3.84 -13.74 -16.53
C ILE A 27 -3.37 -13.58 -15.09
N LEU A 28 -3.94 -14.36 -14.17
CA LEU A 28 -3.54 -14.38 -12.77
C LEU A 28 -2.49 -15.49 -12.55
N VAL A 29 -1.32 -15.11 -12.02
CA VAL A 29 -0.28 -16.05 -11.56
C VAL A 29 -0.36 -16.17 -10.05
N THR A 30 -0.66 -17.37 -9.57
CA THR A 30 -0.83 -17.65 -8.14
C THR A 30 -0.13 -18.97 -7.76
N ALA A 31 -0.12 -19.28 -6.47
CA ALA A 31 0.37 -20.56 -5.93
C ALA A 31 -0.59 -21.10 -4.89
N ILE A 32 -0.71 -22.43 -4.83
CA ILE A 32 -1.67 -23.12 -3.95
C ILE A 32 -1.23 -23.00 -2.49
N ASN A 33 0.05 -23.30 -2.21
CA ASN A 33 0.60 -23.32 -0.84
C ASN A 33 1.72 -22.30 -0.69
N PRO A 34 1.78 -21.57 0.43
CA PRO A 34 2.92 -20.73 0.74
C PRO A 34 4.11 -21.57 1.17
N THR A 35 5.33 -21.15 0.79
CA THR A 35 6.58 -21.71 1.28
C THR A 35 7.45 -20.65 1.95
N PRO A 36 8.36 -21.03 2.88
CA PRO A 36 9.24 -20.06 3.53
C PRO A 36 10.09 -19.23 2.57
N ALA A 37 10.61 -19.87 1.51
CA ALA A 37 11.47 -19.22 0.50
C ALA A 37 10.68 -18.47 -0.59
N GLY A 38 9.34 -18.58 -0.60
CA GLY A 38 8.50 -18.07 -1.69
C GLY A 38 8.32 -19.08 -2.83
N GLU A 39 7.33 -18.86 -3.68
CA GLU A 39 6.89 -19.81 -4.72
C GLU A 39 7.27 -19.36 -6.13
N GLY A 40 8.02 -18.27 -6.27
CA GLY A 40 8.46 -17.74 -7.56
C GLY A 40 7.38 -17.09 -8.41
N LYS A 41 6.22 -16.70 -7.82
CA LYS A 41 5.11 -16.05 -8.55
C LYS A 41 5.56 -14.85 -9.38
N THR A 42 6.36 -13.97 -8.80
CA THR A 42 6.87 -12.77 -9.50
C THR A 42 7.78 -13.15 -10.66
N THR A 43 8.75 -14.02 -10.45
CA THR A 43 9.69 -14.49 -11.50
C THR A 43 8.94 -15.15 -12.65
N VAL A 44 7.95 -16.00 -12.34
CA VAL A 44 7.12 -16.66 -13.36
C VAL A 44 6.25 -15.63 -14.10
N SER A 45 5.67 -14.65 -13.42
CA SER A 45 4.88 -13.59 -14.06
C SER A 45 5.72 -12.76 -15.03
N VAL A 46 6.93 -12.37 -14.62
CA VAL A 46 7.87 -11.62 -15.47
C VAL A 46 8.25 -12.43 -16.69
N GLY A 47 8.71 -13.68 -16.50
CA GLY A 47 9.10 -14.59 -17.60
C GLY A 47 7.97 -14.88 -18.58
N LEU A 48 6.73 -15.06 -18.07
CA LEU A 48 5.56 -15.26 -18.90
C LEU A 48 5.26 -14.03 -19.77
N ALA A 49 5.28 -12.82 -19.19
CA ALA A 49 5.03 -11.58 -19.93
C ALA A 49 6.10 -11.34 -21.00
N GLN A 50 7.39 -11.59 -20.69
CA GLN A 50 8.48 -11.53 -21.65
C GLN A 50 8.30 -12.55 -22.79
N ALA A 51 7.96 -13.79 -22.48
CA ALA A 51 7.71 -14.83 -23.47
C ALA A 51 6.53 -14.48 -24.39
N MET A 52 5.45 -13.93 -23.85
CA MET A 52 4.31 -13.47 -24.64
C MET A 52 4.72 -12.37 -25.62
N ASN A 53 5.47 -11.37 -25.20
CA ASN A 53 5.97 -10.31 -26.09
C ASN A 53 6.91 -10.85 -27.16
N LYS A 54 7.81 -11.79 -26.82
CA LYS A 54 8.69 -12.47 -27.80
C LYS A 54 7.91 -13.27 -28.85
N THR A 55 6.74 -13.79 -28.50
CA THR A 55 5.86 -14.53 -29.44
C THR A 55 4.89 -13.62 -30.20
N GLY A 56 5.10 -12.30 -30.17
CA GLY A 56 4.30 -11.31 -30.91
C GLY A 56 2.96 -10.96 -30.25
N ARG A 57 2.76 -11.29 -28.99
CA ARG A 57 1.57 -10.90 -28.22
C ARG A 57 1.88 -9.66 -27.39
N ASN A 58 0.98 -8.69 -27.39
CA ASN A 58 1.11 -7.50 -26.54
C ASN A 58 0.73 -7.87 -25.10
N ALA A 59 1.71 -7.96 -24.22
CA ALA A 59 1.52 -8.23 -22.81
C ALA A 59 2.11 -7.08 -21.96
N VAL A 60 1.41 -6.72 -20.90
CA VAL A 60 1.84 -5.80 -19.86
C VAL A 60 1.82 -6.53 -18.53
N LEU A 61 2.83 -6.32 -17.73
CA LEU A 61 2.96 -6.94 -16.41
C LEU A 61 2.40 -6.00 -15.34
N ALA A 62 1.72 -6.56 -14.34
CA ALA A 62 1.26 -5.81 -13.17
C ALA A 62 1.76 -6.51 -11.89
N LEU A 63 2.64 -5.84 -11.15
CA LEU A 63 3.29 -6.35 -9.93
C LEU A 63 2.97 -5.48 -8.73
N ARG A 64 3.08 -6.08 -7.55
CA ARG A 64 3.02 -5.35 -6.27
C ARG A 64 4.32 -4.59 -6.03
N ASP A 65 4.19 -3.43 -5.37
CA ASP A 65 5.32 -2.72 -4.80
C ASP A 65 5.88 -3.50 -3.60
N PRO A 66 7.19 -3.76 -3.54
CA PRO A 66 7.77 -4.54 -2.46
C PRO A 66 7.79 -3.78 -1.13
N SER A 67 7.59 -4.51 -0.03
CA SER A 67 7.76 -4.04 1.34
C SER A 67 9.16 -4.33 1.83
N LEU A 68 9.77 -3.41 2.58
CA LEU A 68 11.13 -3.56 3.11
C LEU A 68 11.26 -4.77 4.04
N GLY A 69 10.26 -5.07 4.85
CA GLY A 69 10.29 -6.22 5.73
C GLY A 69 10.57 -7.54 4.99
N PRO A 70 9.80 -7.91 3.97
CA PRO A 70 10.11 -9.05 3.09
C PRO A 70 11.42 -8.93 2.30
N VAL A 71 11.78 -7.73 1.82
CA VAL A 71 13.02 -7.49 1.05
C VAL A 71 14.26 -7.86 1.86
N PHE A 72 14.32 -7.43 3.11
CA PHE A 72 15.42 -7.77 4.04
C PHE A 72 15.20 -9.09 4.79
N GLY A 73 14.10 -9.80 4.50
CA GLY A 73 13.78 -11.11 5.06
C GLY A 73 14.18 -12.27 4.15
N ILE A 74 13.75 -13.47 4.50
CA ILE A 74 14.05 -14.71 3.77
C ILE A 74 13.47 -14.69 2.34
N LYS A 75 12.35 -13.99 2.13
CA LYS A 75 11.67 -13.96 0.82
C LYS A 75 12.33 -13.05 -0.21
N GLY A 76 13.18 -12.11 0.22
CA GLY A 76 13.82 -11.15 -0.68
C GLY A 76 12.85 -10.18 -1.36
N GLY A 77 13.28 -9.56 -2.45
CA GLY A 77 12.54 -8.55 -3.20
C GLY A 77 11.42 -9.09 -4.09
N ALA A 78 10.65 -8.18 -4.66
CA ALA A 78 9.49 -8.49 -5.51
C ALA A 78 9.70 -8.10 -6.99
N ALA A 79 10.93 -7.90 -7.43
CA ALA A 79 11.27 -7.49 -8.81
C ALA A 79 11.58 -8.67 -9.77
N GLY A 80 11.43 -9.91 -9.32
CA GLY A 80 11.84 -11.11 -10.07
C GLY A 80 13.28 -11.52 -9.81
N GLY A 81 13.88 -12.25 -10.74
CA GLY A 81 15.28 -12.70 -10.61
C GLY A 81 15.86 -13.26 -11.90
N GLY A 82 17.18 -13.30 -11.99
CA GLY A 82 17.89 -13.74 -13.19
C GLY A 82 17.50 -12.87 -14.40
N TYR A 83 17.17 -13.50 -15.52
CA TYR A 83 16.70 -12.81 -16.73
C TYR A 83 15.22 -12.35 -16.64
N SER A 84 14.44 -12.94 -15.73
CA SER A 84 13.04 -12.58 -15.48
C SER A 84 12.94 -11.50 -14.40
N GLN A 85 13.41 -10.30 -14.73
CA GLN A 85 13.61 -9.22 -13.77
C GLN A 85 13.08 -7.89 -14.29
N VAL A 86 12.46 -7.14 -13.37
CA VAL A 86 12.05 -5.74 -13.59
C VAL A 86 13.18 -4.80 -13.17
N VAL A 87 13.39 -3.73 -13.90
CA VAL A 87 14.45 -2.75 -13.65
C VAL A 87 13.89 -1.34 -13.40
N PRO A 88 14.52 -0.55 -12.52
CA PRO A 88 15.72 -0.83 -11.71
C PRO A 88 15.38 -1.66 -10.45
N MET A 89 15.93 -2.88 -10.34
CA MET A 89 15.53 -3.83 -9.29
C MET A 89 15.88 -3.34 -7.89
N GLU A 90 17.09 -2.85 -7.70
CA GLU A 90 17.58 -2.38 -6.41
C GLU A 90 16.73 -1.21 -5.89
N ASP A 91 16.48 -0.22 -6.73
CA ASP A 91 15.69 0.94 -6.38
C ASP A 91 14.23 0.56 -6.08
N ILE A 92 13.62 -0.33 -6.89
CA ILE A 92 12.26 -0.85 -6.66
C ILE A 92 12.17 -1.50 -5.29
N ASN A 93 13.16 -2.34 -4.93
CA ASN A 93 13.18 -3.03 -3.64
C ASN A 93 13.42 -2.08 -2.45
N LEU A 94 13.89 -0.86 -2.68
CA LEU A 94 14.22 0.12 -1.66
C LEU A 94 13.26 1.34 -1.66
N HIS A 95 11.99 1.14 -2.01
CA HIS A 95 10.93 2.15 -1.97
C HIS A 95 11.14 3.36 -2.91
N PHE A 96 11.71 3.17 -4.10
CA PHE A 96 11.90 4.27 -5.04
C PHE A 96 10.58 4.96 -5.45
N THR A 97 9.45 4.23 -5.38
CA THR A 97 8.13 4.75 -5.72
C THR A 97 7.64 5.83 -4.75
N GLY A 98 8.05 5.75 -3.49
CA GLY A 98 7.53 6.57 -2.40
C GLY A 98 6.16 6.14 -1.86
N ASP A 99 5.50 5.17 -2.48
CA ASP A 99 4.14 4.75 -2.14
C ASP A 99 4.05 4.23 -0.69
N MET A 100 5.00 3.38 -0.28
CA MET A 100 5.05 2.86 1.09
C MET A 100 5.27 3.95 2.14
N HIS A 101 6.08 4.96 1.83
CA HIS A 101 6.29 6.12 2.71
C HIS A 101 5.04 6.97 2.82
N ALA A 102 4.34 7.22 1.72
CA ALA A 102 3.08 7.96 1.71
C ALA A 102 2.00 7.24 2.55
N ILE A 103 1.88 5.92 2.39
CA ILE A 103 0.94 5.09 3.14
C ILE A 103 1.27 5.12 4.64
N THR A 104 2.54 4.92 4.99
CA THR A 104 3.00 5.00 6.39
C THR A 104 2.70 6.37 7.00
N ALA A 105 2.99 7.45 6.26
CA ALA A 105 2.72 8.82 6.72
C ALA A 105 1.22 9.07 6.92
N ALA A 106 0.38 8.68 5.97
CA ALA A 106 -1.08 8.86 6.07
C ALA A 106 -1.68 8.03 7.22
N ASN A 107 -1.23 6.78 7.39
CA ASN A 107 -1.66 5.93 8.50
C ASN A 107 -1.30 6.53 9.86
N ASN A 108 -0.06 6.96 10.01
CA ASN A 108 0.41 7.49 11.29
C ASN A 108 -0.11 8.90 11.56
N LEU A 109 -0.48 9.68 10.54
CA LEU A 109 -1.21 10.93 10.69
C LEU A 109 -2.56 10.70 11.37
N LEU A 110 -3.32 9.69 10.97
CA LEU A 110 -4.59 9.35 11.63
C LEU A 110 -4.37 8.96 13.09
N CYS A 111 -3.36 8.14 13.39
CA CYS A 111 -3.01 7.81 14.78
C CYS A 111 -2.64 9.05 15.60
N ALA A 112 -1.87 9.98 15.03
CA ALA A 112 -1.49 11.22 15.69
C ALA A 112 -2.71 12.13 15.91
N ALA A 113 -3.67 12.17 14.96
CA ALA A 113 -4.91 12.93 15.11
C ALA A 113 -5.79 12.37 16.25
N ILE A 114 -5.89 11.04 16.37
CA ILE A 114 -6.59 10.37 17.48
C ILE A 114 -5.99 10.78 18.82
N ASP A 115 -4.66 10.66 18.95
CA ASP A 115 -3.98 11.01 20.21
C ASP A 115 -4.09 12.51 20.53
N ASN A 116 -3.96 13.37 19.51
CA ASN A 116 -4.12 14.82 19.69
C ASN A 116 -5.55 15.18 20.11
N HIS A 117 -6.56 14.56 19.52
CA HIS A 117 -7.97 14.79 19.87
C HIS A 117 -8.22 14.45 21.36
N MET A 118 -7.73 13.28 21.81
CA MET A 118 -7.86 12.88 23.21
C MET A 118 -7.10 13.83 24.15
N GLN A 119 -5.94 14.33 23.75
CA GLN A 119 -5.12 15.26 24.55
C GLN A 119 -5.74 16.65 24.65
N GLN A 120 -6.49 17.11 23.62
CA GLN A 120 -7.08 18.45 23.52
C GLN A 120 -8.52 18.53 24.02
N GLY A 121 -8.95 17.60 24.84
CA GLY A 121 -10.26 17.65 25.49
C GLY A 121 -11.21 16.51 25.17
N ASN A 122 -10.89 15.70 24.15
CA ASN A 122 -11.63 14.48 23.81
C ASN A 122 -13.15 14.70 23.64
N GLU A 123 -13.54 15.69 22.85
CA GLU A 123 -14.95 16.03 22.60
C GLU A 123 -15.79 14.86 22.09
N LEU A 124 -15.18 13.96 21.29
CA LEU A 124 -15.81 12.74 20.80
C LEU A 124 -15.91 11.64 21.87
N GLN A 125 -15.36 11.87 23.07
CA GLN A 125 -15.36 10.90 24.17
C GLN A 125 -14.74 9.55 23.80
N ILE A 126 -13.66 9.55 23.00
CA ILE A 126 -12.96 8.33 22.57
C ILE A 126 -12.53 7.52 23.80
N ASP A 127 -12.94 6.25 23.88
CA ASP A 127 -12.45 5.31 24.90
C ASP A 127 -11.07 4.82 24.50
N GLN A 128 -10.04 5.27 25.21
CA GLN A 128 -8.64 4.92 24.95
C GLN A 128 -8.35 3.42 24.96
N ARG A 129 -9.20 2.61 25.59
CA ARG A 129 -9.09 1.14 25.65
C ARG A 129 -9.74 0.45 24.44
N ARG A 130 -10.47 1.21 23.62
CA ARG A 130 -11.25 0.68 22.50
C ARG A 130 -10.84 1.30 21.15
N ILE A 131 -9.61 1.79 21.07
CA ILE A 131 -9.01 2.25 19.81
C ILE A 131 -8.55 1.03 19.03
N LEU A 132 -9.09 0.85 17.83
CA LEU A 132 -8.81 -0.28 16.94
C LEU A 132 -7.73 0.05 15.92
N PHE A 133 -7.69 1.30 15.45
CA PHE A 133 -6.74 1.73 14.43
C PHE A 133 -5.32 1.77 15.00
N LYS A 134 -4.36 1.15 14.29
CA LYS A 134 -2.99 0.96 14.78
C LYS A 134 -1.97 1.69 13.91
N ARG A 135 -0.81 1.98 14.50
CA ARG A 135 0.34 2.53 13.80
C ARG A 135 0.91 1.54 12.80
N CYS A 136 1.70 2.03 11.84
CA CYS A 136 2.42 1.15 10.94
C CYS A 136 3.86 1.61 10.73
N LEU A 137 4.71 0.63 10.39
CA LEU A 137 6.09 0.78 10.01
C LEU A 137 6.41 -0.30 8.97
N ASP A 138 7.06 0.05 7.85
CA ASP A 138 7.34 -0.94 6.82
C ASP A 138 8.57 -1.81 7.14
N MET A 139 8.50 -2.46 8.29
CA MET A 139 9.53 -3.37 8.80
C MET A 139 8.88 -4.48 9.63
N ASN A 140 9.47 -5.69 9.59
CA ASN A 140 9.08 -6.78 10.47
C ASN A 140 9.76 -6.62 11.84
N ASP A 141 9.11 -5.91 12.76
CA ASP A 141 9.60 -5.73 14.12
C ASP A 141 8.62 -6.35 15.14
N ARG A 142 9.05 -7.44 15.77
CA ARG A 142 8.24 -8.14 16.78
C ARG A 142 8.12 -7.38 18.08
N ALA A 143 9.12 -6.57 18.44
CA ALA A 143 9.13 -5.82 19.67
C ALA A 143 8.07 -4.71 19.68
N LEU A 144 7.63 -4.26 18.49
CA LEU A 144 6.63 -3.21 18.34
C LEU A 144 5.18 -3.73 18.24
N ARG A 145 4.95 -5.04 18.34
CA ARG A 145 3.60 -5.62 18.21
C ARG A 145 2.68 -5.32 19.39
N ASN A 146 3.25 -5.19 20.58
CA ASN A 146 2.52 -4.82 21.78
C ASN A 146 3.40 -3.86 22.56
N ILE A 147 3.02 -2.59 22.58
CA ILE A 147 3.78 -1.51 23.21
C ILE A 147 2.86 -0.64 24.06
N VAL A 148 3.44 0.12 24.96
CA VAL A 148 2.76 1.19 25.68
C VAL A 148 3.24 2.51 25.13
N ILE A 149 2.31 3.38 24.75
CA ILE A 149 2.57 4.75 24.29
C ILE A 149 2.05 5.77 25.30
N GLY A 150 2.37 7.06 25.08
CA GLY A 150 1.89 8.17 25.92
C GLY A 150 2.58 8.25 27.28
N MET A 151 3.71 7.56 27.46
CA MET A 151 4.51 7.63 28.70
C MET A 151 5.28 8.96 28.79
N GLY A 152 5.66 9.38 29.99
CA GLY A 152 6.49 10.58 30.22
C GLY A 152 5.73 11.81 30.72
N GLY A 153 4.52 11.63 31.23
CA GLY A 153 3.72 12.66 31.87
C GLY A 153 2.69 13.34 30.97
N LYS A 154 1.94 14.26 31.56
CA LYS A 154 0.71 14.84 30.99
C LYS A 154 0.85 15.44 29.58
N ILE A 155 2.04 15.95 29.24
CA ILE A 155 2.28 16.59 27.94
C ILE A 155 2.52 15.57 26.80
N ASN A 156 2.77 14.30 27.13
CA ASN A 156 3.12 13.25 26.18
C ASN A 156 1.92 12.37 25.77
N GLY A 157 0.72 12.74 26.19
CA GLY A 157 -0.50 12.02 25.86
C GLY A 157 -1.01 11.11 26.98
N ILE A 158 -1.90 10.20 26.64
CA ILE A 158 -2.57 9.29 27.55
C ILE A 158 -1.91 7.90 27.43
N PRO A 159 -1.37 7.32 28.52
CA PRO A 159 -0.80 5.97 28.50
C PRO A 159 -1.82 4.92 28.07
N ARG A 160 -1.51 4.17 27.01
CA ARG A 160 -2.34 3.08 26.51
C ARG A 160 -1.53 2.05 25.73
N GLU A 161 -2.11 0.88 25.57
CA GLU A 161 -1.57 -0.11 24.63
C GLU A 161 -1.74 0.34 23.17
N ASP A 162 -0.74 0.08 22.37
CA ASP A 162 -0.76 0.25 20.93
C ASP A 162 0.14 -0.80 20.26
N SER A 163 0.22 -0.76 18.94
CA SER A 163 1.09 -1.64 18.17
C SER A 163 1.50 -0.98 16.86
N PHE A 164 2.60 -1.46 16.30
CA PHE A 164 2.98 -1.19 14.92
C PHE A 164 2.73 -2.45 14.07
N GLN A 165 1.88 -2.33 13.07
CA GLN A 165 1.76 -3.33 12.01
C GLN A 165 2.68 -2.97 10.85
N ILE A 166 3.01 -3.95 10.01
CA ILE A 166 3.76 -3.65 8.79
C ILE A 166 2.87 -2.85 7.81
N THR A 167 3.44 -1.87 7.12
CA THR A 167 2.69 -0.93 6.27
C THR A 167 1.80 -1.63 5.23
N VAL A 168 2.27 -2.71 4.63
CA VAL A 168 1.50 -3.51 3.65
C VAL A 168 0.32 -4.28 4.25
N ALA A 169 0.22 -4.35 5.58
CA ALA A 169 -0.91 -4.91 6.30
C ALA A 169 -1.91 -3.84 6.76
N SER A 170 -1.62 -2.56 6.55
CA SER A 170 -2.49 -1.47 6.97
C SER A 170 -3.78 -1.40 6.15
N GLU A 171 -4.84 -0.91 6.77
CA GLU A 171 -6.10 -0.61 6.09
C GLU A 171 -5.92 0.43 4.98
N ILE A 172 -5.02 1.40 5.19
CA ILE A 172 -4.69 2.42 4.18
C ILE A 172 -4.15 1.78 2.90
N MET A 173 -3.28 0.77 3.00
CA MET A 173 -2.80 0.02 1.84
C MET A 173 -3.95 -0.66 1.10
N ALA A 174 -4.87 -1.31 1.80
CA ALA A 174 -6.02 -1.97 1.19
C ALA A 174 -6.96 -0.95 0.50
N ILE A 175 -7.23 0.17 1.15
CA ILE A 175 -8.04 1.27 0.60
C ILE A 175 -7.39 1.83 -0.67
N LEU A 176 -6.08 2.14 -0.65
CA LEU A 176 -5.35 2.65 -1.82
C LEU A 176 -5.47 1.70 -3.02
N CYS A 177 -5.33 0.40 -2.78
CA CYS A 177 -5.39 -0.60 -3.84
C CYS A 177 -6.78 -0.77 -4.46
N LEU A 178 -7.84 -0.46 -3.72
CA LEU A 178 -9.23 -0.59 -4.15
C LEU A 178 -9.82 0.72 -4.69
N ALA A 179 -9.22 1.86 -4.38
CA ALA A 179 -9.74 3.16 -4.75
C ALA A 179 -9.71 3.39 -6.28
N ALA A 180 -10.83 3.86 -6.82
CA ALA A 180 -10.96 4.17 -8.24
C ALA A 180 -10.33 5.52 -8.61
N ASP A 181 -10.45 6.52 -7.74
CA ASP A 181 -9.93 7.88 -7.91
C ASP A 181 -9.71 8.56 -6.55
N LEU A 182 -9.36 9.85 -6.56
CA LEU A 182 -9.12 10.61 -5.33
C LEU A 182 -10.38 10.82 -4.48
N ASP A 183 -11.53 10.97 -5.11
CA ASP A 183 -12.80 11.18 -4.39
C ASP A 183 -13.25 9.88 -3.71
N ASP A 184 -13.14 8.75 -4.41
CA ASP A 184 -13.38 7.42 -3.83
C ASP A 184 -12.38 7.10 -2.73
N LEU A 185 -11.08 7.44 -2.92
CA LEU A 185 -10.05 7.30 -1.89
C LEU A 185 -10.44 8.08 -0.62
N LYS A 186 -10.79 9.37 -0.76
CA LYS A 186 -11.21 10.22 0.35
C LYS A 186 -12.43 9.66 1.07
N LYS A 187 -13.45 9.23 0.32
CA LYS A 187 -14.65 8.61 0.86
C LYS A 187 -14.37 7.33 1.66
N ARG A 188 -13.48 6.47 1.15
CA ARG A 188 -13.08 5.24 1.87
C ARG A 188 -12.32 5.56 3.15
N ILE A 189 -11.41 6.53 3.11
CA ILE A 189 -10.67 7.00 4.29
C ILE A 189 -11.63 7.56 5.34
N SER A 190 -12.63 8.36 4.95
CA SER A 190 -13.66 8.87 5.86
C SER A 190 -14.34 7.78 6.67
N ASN A 191 -14.54 6.61 6.07
CA ASN A 191 -15.26 5.49 6.69
C ASN A 191 -14.37 4.54 7.51
N ILE A 192 -13.10 4.85 7.74
CA ILE A 192 -12.22 4.05 8.59
C ILE A 192 -12.74 4.11 10.03
N LEU A 193 -13.06 2.95 10.60
CA LEU A 193 -13.42 2.82 12.00
C LEU A 193 -12.16 2.95 12.87
N ILE A 194 -12.05 4.03 13.64
CA ILE A 194 -10.89 4.24 14.51
C ILE A 194 -11.04 3.60 15.89
N GLY A 195 -12.27 3.44 16.36
CA GLY A 195 -12.57 2.87 17.67
C GLY A 195 -13.99 3.19 18.11
N TYR A 196 -14.20 3.23 19.42
CA TYR A 196 -15.50 3.50 20.04
C TYR A 196 -15.37 4.56 21.11
N ASN A 197 -16.46 5.29 21.35
CA ASN A 197 -16.58 6.19 22.48
C ASN A 197 -16.96 5.46 23.77
N TYR A 198 -17.00 6.16 24.91
CA TYR A 198 -17.38 5.59 26.21
C TYR A 198 -18.81 5.06 26.24
N SER A 199 -19.71 5.56 25.39
CA SER A 199 -21.09 5.04 25.23
C SER A 199 -21.18 3.80 24.35
N GLY A 200 -20.08 3.42 23.68
CA GLY A 200 -20.04 2.25 22.79
C GLY A 200 -20.41 2.55 21.35
N GLU A 201 -20.53 3.81 20.98
CA GLU A 201 -20.80 4.22 19.59
C GLU A 201 -19.50 4.21 18.77
N PRO A 202 -19.55 3.80 17.48
CA PRO A 202 -18.38 3.81 16.62
C PRO A 202 -17.95 5.24 16.27
N ILE A 203 -16.64 5.45 16.16
CA ILE A 203 -16.03 6.72 15.73
C ILE A 203 -15.21 6.44 14.48
N TYR A 204 -15.37 7.29 13.48
CA TYR A 204 -14.73 7.17 12.17
C TYR A 204 -13.68 8.27 11.95
N ALA A 205 -12.83 8.08 10.95
CA ALA A 205 -11.82 9.08 10.58
C ALA A 205 -12.42 10.40 10.15
N ASP A 206 -13.65 10.40 9.62
CA ASP A 206 -14.40 11.61 9.24
C ASP A 206 -14.72 12.49 10.45
N ASP A 207 -15.00 11.89 11.60
CA ASP A 207 -15.30 12.63 12.84
C ASP A 207 -14.09 13.47 13.32
N LEU A 208 -12.88 13.10 12.91
CA LEU A 208 -11.64 13.85 13.19
C LEU A 208 -11.28 14.87 12.10
N ASN A 209 -12.02 14.93 11.00
CA ASN A 209 -11.78 15.82 9.85
C ASN A 209 -10.37 15.71 9.25
N VAL A 210 -9.72 14.51 9.31
CA VAL A 210 -8.35 14.28 8.88
C VAL A 210 -8.25 13.70 7.46
N GLN A 211 -9.34 13.22 6.91
CA GLN A 211 -9.40 12.50 5.62
C GLN A 211 -8.84 13.33 4.44
N GLY A 212 -9.01 14.65 4.47
CA GLY A 212 -8.46 15.54 3.45
C GLY A 212 -6.93 15.56 3.44
N ALA A 213 -6.31 15.66 4.61
CA ALA A 213 -4.85 15.65 4.77
C ALA A 213 -4.26 14.28 4.39
N MET A 214 -4.92 13.18 4.81
CA MET A 214 -4.53 11.82 4.42
C MET A 214 -4.59 11.62 2.91
N THR A 215 -5.67 12.08 2.27
CA THR A 215 -5.81 12.00 0.80
C THR A 215 -4.74 12.80 0.08
N ALA A 216 -4.36 13.97 0.60
CA ALA A 216 -3.28 14.79 0.04
C ALA A 216 -1.93 14.07 0.09
N LEU A 217 -1.60 13.37 1.19
CA LEU A 217 -0.39 12.55 1.31
C LEU A 217 -0.38 11.38 0.31
N LEU A 218 -1.55 10.80 0.01
CA LEU A 218 -1.69 9.65 -0.87
C LEU A 218 -1.90 9.99 -2.35
N LYS A 219 -1.99 11.28 -2.69
CA LYS A 219 -2.32 11.76 -4.04
C LYS A 219 -1.46 11.15 -5.14
N ASP A 220 -0.16 11.09 -4.92
CA ASP A 220 0.78 10.56 -5.91
C ASP A 220 0.90 9.04 -5.82
N ALA A 221 0.82 8.46 -4.61
CA ALA A 221 0.80 7.03 -4.40
C ALA A 221 -0.44 6.31 -5.02
N LEU A 222 -1.48 7.04 -5.38
CA LEU A 222 -2.65 6.48 -6.09
C LEU A 222 -2.35 6.16 -7.57
N LYS A 223 -1.24 6.63 -8.12
CA LYS A 223 -0.86 6.43 -9.52
C LYS A 223 0.06 5.21 -9.65
N PRO A 224 -0.24 4.23 -10.55
CA PRO A 224 0.68 3.14 -10.83
C PRO A 224 2.02 3.64 -11.38
N ASN A 225 3.11 3.01 -10.96
CA ASN A 225 4.46 3.29 -11.45
C ASN A 225 4.76 2.44 -12.68
N LEU A 226 5.10 3.08 -13.80
CA LEU A 226 5.44 2.39 -15.05
C LEU A 226 6.95 2.18 -15.14
N VAL A 227 7.34 0.94 -15.25
CA VAL A 227 8.73 0.47 -15.41
C VAL A 227 8.79 -0.57 -16.52
N GLN A 228 9.91 -1.26 -16.68
CA GLN A 228 10.06 -2.31 -17.68
C GLN A 228 10.91 -3.48 -17.16
N THR A 229 10.82 -4.61 -17.84
CA THR A 229 11.72 -5.74 -17.60
C THR A 229 13.06 -5.56 -18.32
N LEU A 230 14.04 -6.39 -18.00
CA LEU A 230 15.34 -6.44 -18.74
C LEU A 230 15.16 -6.61 -20.25
N GLU A 231 14.10 -7.26 -20.70
CA GLU A 231 13.76 -7.48 -22.11
C GLU A 231 12.74 -6.47 -22.65
N ASN A 232 12.62 -5.29 -22.02
CA ASN A 232 11.77 -4.17 -22.44
C ASN A 232 10.25 -4.46 -22.43
N THR A 233 9.79 -5.46 -21.72
CA THR A 233 8.35 -5.66 -21.48
C THR A 233 7.86 -4.62 -20.49
N PRO A 234 6.80 -3.84 -20.80
CA PRO A 234 6.25 -2.85 -19.87
C PRO A 234 5.70 -3.51 -18.60
N ALA A 235 5.91 -2.88 -17.45
CA ALA A 235 5.44 -3.36 -16.17
C ALA A 235 4.90 -2.21 -15.31
N PHE A 236 3.75 -2.42 -14.69
CA PHE A 236 3.22 -1.56 -13.62
C PHE A 236 3.60 -2.12 -12.26
N ILE A 237 4.11 -1.24 -11.39
CA ILE A 237 4.33 -1.54 -9.98
C ILE A 237 3.42 -0.64 -9.17
N HIS A 238 2.53 -1.23 -8.36
CA HIS A 238 1.60 -0.45 -7.57
C HIS A 238 0.92 -1.27 -6.48
N GLY A 239 0.75 -0.64 -5.31
CA GLY A 239 0.16 -1.27 -4.15
C GLY A 239 1.01 -2.43 -3.63
N GLY A 240 0.50 -3.21 -2.69
CA GLY A 240 1.27 -4.31 -2.15
C GLY A 240 0.66 -5.01 -0.95
N PRO A 241 -0.69 -5.08 -0.83
CA PRO A 241 -1.30 -5.68 0.35
C PRO A 241 -0.95 -7.17 0.46
N PHE A 242 -0.85 -7.67 1.69
CA PHE A 242 -0.66 -9.10 1.92
C PHE A 242 -1.96 -9.86 1.66
N ALA A 243 -1.86 -11.00 0.95
CA ALA A 243 -3.01 -11.82 0.55
C ALA A 243 -3.81 -12.40 1.73
N ASN A 244 -3.19 -12.59 2.87
CA ASN A 244 -3.84 -13.09 4.09
C ASN A 244 -4.58 -12.00 4.89
N ILE A 245 -4.43 -10.74 4.49
CA ILE A 245 -5.06 -9.58 5.14
C ILE A 245 -6.06 -8.92 4.22
N ALA A 246 -5.71 -8.82 2.92
CA ALA A 246 -6.54 -8.24 1.88
C ALA A 246 -6.47 -9.11 0.60
N HIS A 247 -6.61 -8.51 -0.58
CA HIS A 247 -6.67 -9.25 -1.84
C HIS A 247 -5.30 -9.76 -2.36
N GLY A 248 -4.16 -9.25 -1.85
CA GLY A 248 -2.82 -9.79 -2.14
C GLY A 248 -2.28 -9.59 -3.56
N CYS A 249 -2.99 -8.91 -4.42
CA CYS A 249 -2.60 -8.53 -5.78
C CYS A 249 -2.18 -7.06 -5.80
N ASN A 250 -1.76 -6.58 -6.96
CA ASN A 250 -1.58 -5.15 -7.15
C ASN A 250 -2.93 -4.40 -7.16
N SER A 251 -2.93 -3.08 -7.36
CA SER A 251 -4.15 -2.28 -7.32
C SER A 251 -5.11 -2.56 -8.49
N VAL A 252 -6.38 -2.24 -8.29
CA VAL A 252 -7.39 -2.24 -9.35
C VAL A 252 -7.00 -1.29 -10.49
N ARG A 253 -6.41 -0.14 -10.15
CA ARG A 253 -5.96 0.86 -11.15
C ARG A 253 -4.85 0.36 -12.07
N ALA A 254 -3.90 -0.43 -11.55
CA ALA A 254 -2.84 -0.99 -12.39
C ALA A 254 -3.30 -2.21 -13.18
N THR A 255 -4.38 -2.85 -12.77
CA THR A 255 -4.93 -4.04 -13.46
C THR A 255 -5.88 -3.67 -14.61
N LYS A 256 -6.65 -2.60 -14.47
CA LYS A 256 -7.54 -2.07 -15.51
C LYS A 256 -6.78 -1.18 -16.50
#